data_f34bdff1cc55684853a0e391bf66f9fe
#
_entry.id   f34bdff1cc55684853a0e391bf66f9fe
#
_cell.length_a   1.000
_cell.length_b   1.000
_cell.length_c   1.000
_cell.angle_alpha   90.00
_cell.angle_beta   90.00
_cell.angle_gamma   90.00
#
_symmetry.space_group_name_H-M   'P 1'
#
loop_
_entity.id
_entity.type
_entity.pdbx_description
1 polymer ?
#
loop_
_entity_poly.entity_id
_entity_poly.type
_entity_poly.pdbx_seq_one_letter_code
_entity_poly.pdbx_strand_id
1 'polypeptide(L)'
;MARIVGAIATSHTPTIGFAVDGQKQQDPAWKPIFEAYQPITAWLTAQQPDVLFVVYNDHVTSFFFDHYSAFCLGVGEEYAVADEGGGARRLPPIKAHGPLARHIGRQLMADEFDMSFFQEKPLDHGCFSPLSVLLPNDGQSWSLPIVPLQVGVLQFPVPSAKRCFSLGQSLRTAIESYPEDLKVVLVATGGLSHQIQGERCGFNNPPWDARLMELYEHDPVALTRMTHADHARLGGMESTEFVMWLIVRGALSPAVKCVHRSYYLPSMTAIATAVYENQAEPMTEEAAEVARAKAGAQLEGIETLEGTYPFDLERSVSHYRLNKFLHDLVVPAHRAAFKADPEKLFDTWRLSEQERDMIRRRDWRALMQYGAIFFVLEKLAAVVGVSNLHVYAHMRGQSLEEFQRTRNAQVLYSVGGSEAHDKVERSAGR
;
A
#
# COMPACT_ATOMS: atom_id res chain seq x y z
N MET A 1 -5.34 -13.49 18.78
CA MET A 1 -4.59 -12.40 18.15
C MET A 1 -3.70 -12.94 17.04
N ALA A 2 -3.39 -12.11 16.05
CA ALA A 2 -2.47 -12.50 14.99
C ALA A 2 -1.05 -12.75 15.53
N ARG A 3 -0.30 -13.62 14.84
CA ARG A 3 1.08 -13.94 15.19
C ARG A 3 1.96 -14.06 13.96
N ILE A 4 3.19 -13.59 14.06
CA ILE A 4 4.21 -13.77 13.04
C ILE A 4 4.86 -15.14 13.26
N VAL A 5 4.65 -16.09 12.32
CA VAL A 5 5.22 -17.43 12.42
C VAL A 5 6.65 -17.50 11.88
N GLY A 6 6.99 -16.62 10.97
CA GLY A 6 8.33 -16.54 10.40
C GLY A 6 8.38 -15.63 9.19
N ALA A 7 9.48 -15.67 8.47
CA ALA A 7 9.70 -14.85 7.29
C ALA A 7 10.44 -15.58 6.18
N ILE A 8 10.13 -15.17 4.96
CA ILE A 8 10.84 -15.52 3.73
C ILE A 8 11.55 -14.26 3.25
N ALA A 9 12.84 -14.36 2.98
CA ALA A 9 13.60 -13.33 2.28
C ALA A 9 13.97 -13.87 0.89
N THR A 10 13.73 -13.11 -0.17
CA THR A 10 13.91 -13.57 -1.53
C THR A 10 14.23 -12.44 -2.50
N SER A 11 15.01 -12.75 -3.54
CA SER A 11 15.15 -11.83 -4.67
C SER A 11 13.87 -11.78 -5.50
N HIS A 12 13.65 -10.66 -6.20
CA HIS A 12 12.44 -10.43 -6.99
C HIS A 12 12.68 -10.15 -8.47
N THR A 13 13.81 -10.62 -9.02
CA THR A 13 14.14 -10.31 -10.42
C THR A 13 12.99 -10.68 -11.36
N PRO A 14 12.71 -9.89 -12.42
CA PRO A 14 11.63 -10.19 -13.36
C PRO A 14 11.84 -11.53 -14.08
N THR A 15 13.10 -11.98 -14.16
CA THR A 15 13.47 -13.25 -14.78
C THR A 15 12.89 -14.47 -14.06
N ILE A 16 12.64 -14.40 -12.75
CA ILE A 16 11.94 -15.47 -12.00
C ILE A 16 10.55 -15.66 -12.57
N GLY A 17 9.77 -14.57 -12.70
CA GLY A 17 8.44 -14.60 -13.29
C GLY A 17 8.44 -15.10 -14.72
N PHE A 18 9.39 -14.63 -15.55
CA PHE A 18 9.57 -15.11 -16.91
C PHE A 18 9.83 -16.62 -16.97
N ALA A 19 10.66 -17.14 -16.06
CA ALA A 19 10.97 -18.58 -16.03
C ALA A 19 9.75 -19.42 -15.62
N VAL A 20 8.89 -18.90 -14.74
CA VAL A 20 7.60 -19.54 -14.40
C VAL A 20 6.69 -19.57 -15.61
N ASP A 21 6.45 -18.44 -16.26
CA ASP A 21 5.56 -18.32 -17.40
C ASP A 21 6.05 -19.12 -18.62
N GLY A 22 7.38 -19.17 -18.81
CA GLY A 22 8.03 -19.95 -19.84
C GLY A 22 8.20 -21.44 -19.53
N GLN A 23 7.69 -21.92 -18.37
CA GLN A 23 7.81 -23.32 -17.92
C GLN A 23 9.26 -23.84 -17.92
N LYS A 24 10.19 -23.02 -17.41
CA LYS A 24 11.62 -23.29 -17.45
C LYS A 24 12.19 -24.09 -16.25
N GLN A 25 11.33 -24.75 -15.48
CA GLN A 25 11.70 -25.43 -14.24
C GLN A 25 12.75 -26.56 -14.44
N GLN A 26 12.79 -27.17 -15.63
CA GLN A 26 13.75 -28.21 -15.96
C GLN A 26 14.92 -27.73 -16.83
N ASP A 27 14.92 -26.50 -17.25
CA ASP A 27 16.00 -25.90 -18.01
C ASP A 27 17.26 -25.74 -17.12
N PRO A 28 18.43 -26.24 -17.51
CA PRO A 28 19.62 -26.26 -16.65
C PRO A 28 20.00 -24.89 -16.06
N ALA A 29 19.77 -23.80 -16.79
CA ALA A 29 20.09 -22.45 -16.30
C ALA A 29 19.13 -21.97 -15.20
N TRP A 30 17.89 -22.48 -15.18
CA TRP A 30 16.80 -22.06 -14.28
C TRP A 30 16.54 -23.03 -13.15
N LYS A 31 16.84 -24.30 -13.36
CA LYS A 31 16.59 -25.37 -12.40
C LYS A 31 17.09 -25.09 -10.99
N PRO A 32 18.32 -24.54 -10.78
CA PRO A 32 18.80 -24.22 -9.43
C PRO A 32 17.92 -23.22 -8.69
N ILE A 33 17.24 -22.31 -9.40
CA ILE A 33 16.30 -21.34 -8.80
C ILE A 33 15.09 -22.09 -8.25
N PHE A 34 14.45 -22.91 -9.08
CA PHE A 34 13.25 -23.64 -8.66
C PHE A 34 13.55 -24.66 -7.56
N GLU A 35 14.71 -25.33 -7.60
CA GLU A 35 15.16 -26.21 -6.52
C GLU A 35 15.35 -25.45 -5.20
N ALA A 36 15.86 -24.21 -5.25
CA ALA A 36 16.01 -23.38 -4.07
C ALA A 36 14.66 -22.98 -3.43
N TYR A 37 13.59 -22.87 -4.22
CA TYR A 37 12.26 -22.55 -3.71
C TYR A 37 11.50 -23.74 -3.15
N GLN A 38 11.86 -25.00 -3.48
CA GLN A 38 11.16 -26.18 -2.99
C GLN A 38 11.09 -26.28 -1.45
N PRO A 39 12.20 -26.09 -0.69
CA PRO A 39 12.13 -26.07 0.76
C PRO A 39 11.28 -24.94 1.32
N ILE A 40 11.23 -23.79 0.62
CA ILE A 40 10.45 -22.61 1.04
C ILE A 40 8.96 -22.90 0.89
N THR A 41 8.53 -23.42 -0.25
CA THR A 41 7.12 -23.77 -0.49
C THR A 41 6.66 -24.90 0.41
N ALA A 42 7.53 -25.88 0.70
CA ALA A 42 7.25 -26.94 1.66
C ALA A 42 7.07 -26.39 3.08
N TRP A 43 7.96 -25.49 3.52
CA TRP A 43 7.85 -24.83 4.82
C TRP A 43 6.57 -23.98 4.88
N LEU A 44 6.30 -23.16 3.86
CA LEU A 44 5.11 -22.31 3.80
C LEU A 44 3.83 -23.14 3.91
N THR A 45 3.75 -24.26 3.18
CA THR A 45 2.63 -25.20 3.25
C THR A 45 2.50 -25.81 4.66
N ALA A 46 3.60 -26.15 5.31
CA ALA A 46 3.57 -26.71 6.66
C ALA A 46 3.12 -25.70 7.72
N GLN A 47 3.44 -24.42 7.55
CA GLN A 47 3.01 -23.35 8.46
C GLN A 47 1.51 -23.06 8.36
N GLN A 48 0.90 -23.30 7.19
CA GLN A 48 -0.50 -22.96 6.92
C GLN A 48 -0.84 -21.52 7.32
N PRO A 49 -0.17 -20.52 6.74
CA PRO A 49 -0.47 -19.12 7.06
C PRO A 49 -1.84 -18.71 6.52
N ASP A 50 -2.42 -17.69 7.12
CA ASP A 50 -3.68 -17.08 6.68
C ASP A 50 -3.42 -15.90 5.73
N VAL A 51 -2.24 -15.25 5.84
CA VAL A 51 -1.89 -14.07 5.05
C VAL A 51 -0.37 -13.91 4.92
N LEU A 52 0.07 -13.38 3.77
CA LEU A 52 1.46 -12.94 3.58
C LEU A 52 1.53 -11.41 3.68
N PHE A 53 2.45 -10.90 4.50
CA PHE A 53 2.81 -9.48 4.50
C PHE A 53 4.03 -9.31 3.58
N VAL A 54 3.87 -8.65 2.44
CA VAL A 54 4.88 -8.58 1.38
C VAL A 54 5.50 -7.19 1.31
N VAL A 55 6.82 -7.11 1.58
CA VAL A 55 7.60 -5.87 1.45
C VAL A 55 8.32 -5.89 0.10
N TYR A 56 8.04 -4.91 -0.74
CA TYR A 56 8.56 -4.83 -2.10
C TYR A 56 8.80 -3.38 -2.52
N ASN A 57 9.55 -3.14 -3.59
CA ASN A 57 9.55 -1.87 -4.31
C ASN A 57 8.88 -2.03 -5.68
N ASP A 58 8.27 -0.96 -6.12
CA ASP A 58 7.76 -0.82 -7.49
C ASP A 58 8.86 -0.27 -8.39
N HIS A 59 8.98 -0.79 -9.62
CA HIS A 59 10.01 -0.40 -10.57
C HIS A 59 9.54 0.68 -11.54
N VAL A 60 9.01 1.78 -11.00
CA VAL A 60 8.53 2.94 -11.77
C VAL A 60 7.36 2.55 -12.71
N THR A 61 6.55 1.61 -12.26
CA THR A 61 5.40 1.08 -13.01
C THR A 61 4.09 1.71 -12.54
N SER A 62 3.70 1.47 -11.29
CA SER A 62 2.48 2.02 -10.68
C SER A 62 2.74 3.23 -9.78
N PHE A 63 3.98 3.42 -9.35
CA PHE A 63 4.43 4.56 -8.57
C PHE A 63 5.47 5.34 -9.37
N PHE A 64 5.15 6.58 -9.72
CA PHE A 64 5.98 7.42 -10.56
C PHE A 64 6.39 8.71 -9.82
N PHE A 65 7.23 9.53 -10.46
CA PHE A 65 7.82 10.74 -9.88
C PHE A 65 6.86 11.91 -9.73
N ASP A 66 5.58 11.70 -9.92
CA ASP A 66 4.48 12.60 -9.55
C ASP A 66 4.01 12.43 -8.10
N HIS A 67 4.43 11.33 -7.45
CA HIS A 67 4.19 11.10 -6.02
C HIS A 67 5.27 10.19 -5.40
N TYR A 68 6.06 10.76 -4.51
CA TYR A 68 7.14 10.04 -3.81
C TYR A 68 6.65 9.54 -2.45
N SER A 69 6.64 8.23 -2.25
CA SER A 69 6.33 7.61 -0.96
C SER A 69 7.53 6.82 -0.45
N ALA A 70 8.01 7.15 0.75
CA ALA A 70 9.02 6.34 1.44
C ALA A 70 8.45 4.96 1.82
N PHE A 71 7.23 4.96 2.37
CA PHE A 71 6.47 3.76 2.72
C PHE A 71 5.02 3.92 2.27
N CYS A 72 4.51 2.99 1.48
CA CYS A 72 3.14 3.02 0.99
C CYS A 72 2.48 1.66 1.19
N LEU A 73 1.49 1.60 2.09
CA LEU A 73 0.78 0.37 2.46
C LEU A 73 -0.47 0.18 1.61
N GLY A 74 -0.61 -0.99 1.01
CA GLY A 74 -1.82 -1.35 0.29
C GLY A 74 -2.95 -1.70 1.24
N VAL A 75 -4.05 -0.96 1.16
CA VAL A 75 -5.23 -1.10 2.05
C VAL A 75 -6.50 -1.52 1.30
N GLY A 76 -6.38 -1.78 -0.01
CA GLY A 76 -7.48 -2.25 -0.86
C GLY A 76 -7.82 -3.72 -0.65
N GLU A 77 -8.79 -4.21 -1.43
CA GLU A 77 -9.32 -5.58 -1.32
C GLU A 77 -8.65 -6.57 -2.28
N GLU A 78 -8.11 -6.08 -3.39
CA GLU A 78 -7.37 -6.88 -4.37
C GLU A 78 -6.44 -6.03 -5.23
N TYR A 79 -5.45 -6.68 -5.84
CA TYR A 79 -4.47 -6.04 -6.70
C TYR A 79 -4.27 -6.83 -7.99
N ALA A 80 -4.37 -6.11 -9.11
CA ALA A 80 -4.07 -6.64 -10.44
C ALA A 80 -2.55 -6.70 -10.68
N VAL A 81 -2.15 -7.47 -11.68
CA VAL A 81 -0.78 -7.49 -12.19
C VAL A 81 -0.55 -6.27 -13.09
N ALA A 82 0.55 -5.56 -12.87
CA ALA A 82 0.93 -4.42 -13.70
C ALA A 82 1.38 -4.86 -15.10
N ASP A 83 1.15 -3.98 -16.06
CA ASP A 83 1.79 -4.05 -17.37
C ASP A 83 3.09 -3.23 -17.31
N GLU A 84 4.19 -3.89 -17.55
CA GLU A 84 5.53 -3.31 -17.51
C GLU A 84 6.08 -3.02 -18.94
N GLY A 85 5.19 -2.81 -19.90
CA GLY A 85 5.51 -2.47 -21.29
C GLY A 85 5.51 -3.66 -22.27
N GLY A 86 5.46 -4.89 -21.75
CA GLY A 86 5.39 -6.12 -22.55
C GLY A 86 4.01 -6.79 -22.55
N GLY A 87 3.03 -6.17 -21.93
CA GLY A 87 1.75 -6.75 -21.56
C GLY A 87 1.78 -7.35 -20.16
N ALA A 88 0.67 -7.22 -19.42
CA ALA A 88 0.54 -7.82 -18.09
C ALA A 88 0.67 -9.35 -18.17
N ARG A 89 1.37 -9.95 -17.20
CA ARG A 89 1.44 -11.41 -17.07
C ARG A 89 0.02 -11.99 -16.89
N ARG A 90 -0.20 -13.18 -17.43
CA ARG A 90 -1.51 -13.87 -17.37
C ARG A 90 -1.74 -14.53 -16.01
N LEU A 91 -1.79 -13.71 -14.96
CA LEU A 91 -2.03 -14.12 -13.59
C LEU A 91 -3.34 -13.48 -13.09
N PRO A 92 -4.10 -14.15 -12.23
CA PRO A 92 -5.29 -13.55 -11.64
C PRO A 92 -4.90 -12.42 -10.69
N PRO A 93 -5.80 -11.46 -10.44
CA PRO A 93 -5.64 -10.51 -9.35
C PRO A 93 -5.48 -11.24 -8.01
N ILE A 94 -4.62 -10.72 -7.15
CA ILE A 94 -4.40 -11.29 -5.82
C ILE A 94 -5.29 -10.58 -4.79
N LYS A 95 -5.98 -11.36 -3.97
CA LYS A 95 -6.77 -10.83 -2.85
C LYS A 95 -5.85 -10.23 -1.80
N ALA A 96 -6.36 -9.21 -1.11
CA ALA A 96 -5.68 -8.60 0.01
C ALA A 96 -6.47 -8.76 1.30
N HIS A 97 -5.77 -8.72 2.43
CA HIS A 97 -6.39 -8.71 3.75
C HIS A 97 -6.54 -7.26 4.22
N GLY A 98 -7.53 -6.55 3.64
CA GLY A 98 -7.78 -5.13 3.89
C GLY A 98 -7.93 -4.77 5.37
N PRO A 99 -8.72 -5.50 6.19
CA PRO A 99 -8.85 -5.20 7.62
C PRO A 99 -7.54 -5.21 8.39
N LEU A 100 -6.68 -6.22 8.18
CA LEU A 100 -5.34 -6.28 8.78
C LEU A 100 -4.46 -5.12 8.28
N ALA A 101 -4.51 -4.81 6.98
CA ALA A 101 -3.72 -3.72 6.40
C ALA A 101 -4.08 -2.36 7.03
N ARG A 102 -5.39 -2.07 7.18
CA ARG A 102 -5.86 -0.83 7.81
C ARG A 102 -5.50 -0.74 9.29
N HIS A 103 -5.58 -1.86 10.02
CA HIS A 103 -5.12 -1.93 11.41
C HIS A 103 -3.62 -1.63 11.51
N ILE A 104 -2.79 -2.26 10.68
CA ILE A 104 -1.35 -2.01 10.61
C ILE A 104 -1.09 -0.54 10.29
N GLY A 105 -1.79 0.02 9.30
CA GLY A 105 -1.62 1.42 8.90
C GLY A 105 -1.88 2.40 10.04
N ARG A 106 -2.96 2.21 10.80
CA ARG A 106 -3.27 3.04 11.99
C ARG A 106 -2.20 2.93 13.07
N GLN A 107 -1.74 1.72 13.35
CA GLN A 107 -0.71 1.49 14.37
C GLN A 107 0.62 2.16 13.97
N LEU A 108 1.07 1.98 12.72
CA LEU A 108 2.31 2.60 12.25
C LEU A 108 2.24 4.14 12.27
N MET A 109 1.09 4.74 11.94
CA MET A 109 0.88 6.18 12.06
C MET A 109 0.92 6.64 13.52
N ALA A 110 0.34 5.86 14.44
CA ALA A 110 0.42 6.15 15.89
C ALA A 110 1.84 5.99 16.45
N ASP A 111 2.66 5.18 15.81
CA ASP A 111 4.08 5.01 16.12
C ASP A 111 5.00 6.03 15.39
N GLU A 112 4.41 7.13 14.88
CA GLU A 112 5.12 8.25 14.23
C GLU A 112 5.81 7.85 12.91
N PHE A 113 5.28 6.86 12.18
CA PHE A 113 5.69 6.58 10.81
C PHE A 113 4.75 7.28 9.83
N ASP A 114 5.30 8.15 8.98
CA ASP A 114 4.55 8.86 7.94
C ASP A 114 4.21 7.89 6.80
N MET A 115 3.07 7.20 6.95
CA MET A 115 2.62 6.20 5.98
C MET A 115 1.79 6.83 4.87
N SER A 116 2.07 6.46 3.62
CA SER A 116 1.12 6.61 2.52
C SER A 116 0.27 5.34 2.40
N PHE A 117 -0.91 5.47 1.77
CA PHE A 117 -1.81 4.35 1.53
C PHE A 117 -2.21 4.30 0.06
N PHE A 118 -2.40 3.09 -0.47
CA PHE A 118 -2.90 2.92 -1.83
C PHE A 118 -3.94 1.81 -1.94
N GLN A 119 -4.77 1.91 -2.96
CA GLN A 119 -5.70 0.88 -3.41
C GLN A 119 -5.82 0.96 -4.95
N GLU A 120 -6.27 -0.13 -5.57
CA GLU A 120 -6.47 -0.23 -7.03
C GLU A 120 -5.21 0.02 -7.91
N LYS A 121 -4.02 0.22 -7.35
CA LYS A 121 -2.79 0.25 -8.12
C LYS A 121 -2.34 -1.17 -8.44
N PRO A 122 -2.09 -1.54 -9.69
CA PRO A 122 -1.54 -2.85 -10.01
C PRO A 122 -0.12 -2.99 -9.44
N LEU A 123 0.29 -4.23 -9.14
CA LEU A 123 1.60 -4.54 -8.60
C LEU A 123 2.50 -5.12 -9.70
N ASP A 124 3.77 -4.74 -9.67
CA ASP A 124 4.76 -5.14 -10.67
C ASP A 124 5.49 -6.46 -10.31
N HIS A 125 6.55 -6.77 -11.05
CA HIS A 125 7.37 -7.96 -10.83
C HIS A 125 8.01 -7.99 -9.43
N GLY A 126 8.30 -6.85 -8.81
CA GLY A 126 8.83 -6.79 -7.43
C GLY A 126 7.98 -7.57 -6.44
N CYS A 127 6.68 -7.62 -6.67
CA CYS A 127 5.73 -8.41 -5.91
C CYS A 127 5.44 -9.78 -6.58
N PHE A 128 5.05 -9.78 -7.86
CA PHE A 128 4.52 -10.99 -8.51
C PHE A 128 5.57 -12.00 -8.96
N SER A 129 6.84 -11.62 -9.18
CA SER A 129 7.89 -12.60 -9.52
C SER A 129 8.09 -13.62 -8.41
N PRO A 130 8.39 -13.24 -7.15
CA PRO A 130 8.52 -14.22 -6.09
C PRO A 130 7.19 -14.90 -5.75
N LEU A 131 6.06 -14.19 -5.74
CA LEU A 131 4.76 -14.80 -5.43
C LEU A 131 4.40 -15.92 -6.40
N SER A 132 4.73 -15.80 -7.69
CA SER A 132 4.44 -16.83 -8.69
C SER A 132 5.20 -18.15 -8.50
N VAL A 133 6.24 -18.15 -7.65
CA VAL A 133 6.93 -19.37 -7.22
C VAL A 133 6.49 -19.82 -5.82
N LEU A 134 6.19 -18.87 -4.94
CA LEU A 134 5.83 -19.14 -3.55
C LEU A 134 4.40 -19.66 -3.39
N LEU A 135 3.47 -19.14 -4.17
CA LEU A 135 2.03 -19.42 -4.03
C LEU A 135 1.47 -20.17 -5.23
N PRO A 136 0.73 -21.25 -5.00
CA PRO A 136 -0.11 -21.83 -6.05
C PRO A 136 -1.20 -20.84 -6.48
N ASN A 137 -1.47 -20.80 -7.79
CA ASN A 137 -2.68 -20.19 -8.35
C ASN A 137 -3.30 -21.16 -9.37
N ASP A 138 -4.60 -21.10 -9.50
CA ASP A 138 -5.38 -21.96 -10.42
C ASP A 138 -5.77 -21.24 -11.73
N GLY A 139 -5.16 -20.08 -12.00
CA GLY A 139 -5.50 -19.21 -13.12
C GLY A 139 -6.70 -18.29 -12.87
N GLN A 140 -7.41 -18.46 -11.76
CA GLN A 140 -8.54 -17.62 -11.34
C GLN A 140 -8.29 -16.95 -9.97
N SER A 141 -7.57 -17.62 -9.09
CA SER A 141 -7.29 -17.14 -7.72
C SER A 141 -5.94 -17.63 -7.21
N TRP A 142 -5.44 -16.96 -6.18
CA TRP A 142 -4.27 -17.34 -5.42
C TRP A 142 -4.68 -18.04 -4.13
N SER A 143 -3.81 -18.90 -3.61
CA SER A 143 -4.09 -19.69 -2.40
C SER A 143 -4.16 -18.87 -1.11
N LEU A 144 -3.53 -17.70 -1.07
CA LEU A 144 -3.46 -16.82 0.11
C LEU A 144 -3.65 -15.35 -0.28
N PRO A 145 -4.29 -14.55 0.58
CA PRO A 145 -4.28 -13.09 0.46
C PRO A 145 -2.95 -12.50 0.91
N ILE A 146 -2.71 -11.25 0.48
CA ILE A 146 -1.52 -10.49 0.87
C ILE A 146 -1.86 -9.18 1.58
N VAL A 147 -0.87 -8.60 2.25
CA VAL A 147 -0.81 -7.19 2.61
C VAL A 147 0.48 -6.62 2.02
N PRO A 148 0.42 -5.81 0.94
CA PRO A 148 1.62 -5.31 0.28
C PRO A 148 2.09 -3.98 0.89
N LEU A 149 3.38 -3.89 1.20
CA LEU A 149 4.07 -2.65 1.59
C LEU A 149 5.10 -2.28 0.51
N GLN A 150 4.80 -1.23 -0.26
CA GLN A 150 5.75 -0.65 -1.20
C GLN A 150 6.74 0.26 -0.45
N VAL A 151 8.03 0.16 -0.79
CA VAL A 151 9.10 0.99 -0.24
C VAL A 151 9.79 1.75 -1.37
N GLY A 152 9.91 3.06 -1.24
CA GLY A 152 10.60 3.91 -2.22
C GLY A 152 12.11 3.81 -2.07
N VAL A 153 12.76 2.97 -2.88
CA VAL A 153 14.22 2.72 -2.84
C VAL A 153 14.95 3.05 -4.14
N LEU A 154 14.23 3.41 -5.21
CA LEU A 154 14.84 3.64 -6.52
C LEU A 154 15.30 5.08 -6.76
N GLN A 155 14.75 6.05 -6.03
CA GLN A 155 15.13 7.45 -6.15
C GLN A 155 15.41 8.07 -4.79
N PHE A 156 16.54 8.76 -4.65
CA PHE A 156 16.88 9.46 -3.41
C PHE A 156 16.03 10.74 -3.21
N PRO A 157 15.68 11.08 -1.95
CA PRO A 157 16.10 10.42 -0.71
C PRO A 157 15.30 9.13 -0.42
N VAL A 158 16.01 8.09 0.04
CA VAL A 158 15.42 6.80 0.41
C VAL A 158 15.48 6.56 1.92
N PRO A 159 14.61 5.72 2.50
CA PRO A 159 14.64 5.40 3.92
C PRO A 159 15.98 4.78 4.34
N SER A 160 16.52 5.21 5.48
CA SER A 160 17.76 4.62 6.00
C SER A 160 17.53 3.18 6.51
N ALA A 161 18.60 2.39 6.53
CA ALA A 161 18.60 1.04 7.10
C ALA A 161 18.04 1.02 8.54
N LYS A 162 18.43 2.00 9.38
CA LYS A 162 17.89 2.15 10.74
C LYS A 162 16.39 2.41 10.75
N ARG A 163 15.89 3.31 9.87
CA ARG A 163 14.45 3.63 9.80
C ARG A 163 13.64 2.41 9.37
N CYS A 164 14.14 1.66 8.39
CA CYS A 164 13.51 0.42 7.94
C CYS A 164 13.46 -0.65 9.04
N PHE A 165 14.55 -0.85 9.76
CA PHE A 165 14.56 -1.80 10.88
C PHE A 165 13.58 -1.39 11.99
N SER A 166 13.53 -0.10 12.33
CA SER A 166 12.60 0.43 13.33
C SER A 166 11.13 0.31 12.87
N LEU A 167 10.86 0.51 11.56
CA LEU A 167 9.53 0.25 10.99
C LEU A 167 9.13 -1.22 11.20
N GLY A 168 10.08 -2.15 11.01
CA GLY A 168 9.84 -3.57 11.28
C GLY A 168 9.46 -3.85 12.73
N GLN A 169 10.13 -3.22 13.69
CA GLN A 169 9.79 -3.36 15.10
C GLN A 169 8.35 -2.91 15.42
N SER A 170 7.94 -1.76 14.86
CA SER A 170 6.57 -1.27 15.00
C SER A 170 5.58 -2.15 14.24
N LEU A 171 5.94 -2.65 13.05
CA LEU A 171 5.14 -3.60 12.27
C LEU A 171 4.83 -4.88 13.05
N ARG A 172 5.79 -5.40 13.82
CA ARG A 172 5.56 -6.54 14.70
C ARG A 172 4.43 -6.25 15.70
N THR A 173 4.53 -5.13 16.42
CA THR A 173 3.48 -4.70 17.35
C THR A 173 2.13 -4.55 16.65
N ALA A 174 2.14 -3.95 15.45
CA ALA A 174 0.94 -3.74 14.66
C ALA A 174 0.26 -5.07 14.24
N ILE A 175 1.03 -6.05 13.80
CA ILE A 175 0.50 -7.36 13.42
C ILE A 175 0.00 -8.11 14.67
N GLU A 176 0.83 -8.21 15.71
CA GLU A 176 0.52 -9.01 16.88
C GLU A 176 -0.61 -8.42 17.76
N SER A 177 -0.92 -7.12 17.61
CA SER A 177 -2.07 -6.49 18.26
C SER A 177 -3.40 -6.66 17.49
N TYR A 178 -3.38 -7.23 16.28
CA TYR A 178 -4.61 -7.50 15.53
C TYR A 178 -5.47 -8.55 16.24
N PRO A 179 -6.79 -8.29 16.45
CA PRO A 179 -7.59 -9.11 17.38
C PRO A 179 -7.91 -10.52 16.87
N GLU A 180 -7.94 -10.74 15.54
CA GLU A 180 -8.24 -12.05 14.98
C GLU A 180 -7.04 -13.00 15.09
N ASP A 181 -7.28 -14.31 15.28
CA ASP A 181 -6.23 -15.34 15.31
C ASP A 181 -5.78 -15.64 13.87
N LEU A 182 -4.72 -14.96 13.44
CA LEU A 182 -4.12 -15.12 12.11
C LEU A 182 -2.65 -15.54 12.23
N LYS A 183 -2.25 -16.47 11.38
CA LYS A 183 -0.83 -16.78 11.14
C LYS A 183 -0.31 -15.92 10.00
N VAL A 184 0.63 -15.05 10.30
CA VAL A 184 1.23 -14.14 9.32
C VAL A 184 2.64 -14.61 8.98
N VAL A 185 2.94 -14.75 7.70
CA VAL A 185 4.30 -14.92 7.18
C VAL A 185 4.72 -13.62 6.53
N LEU A 186 5.90 -13.13 6.91
CA LEU A 186 6.49 -11.94 6.30
C LEU A 186 7.30 -12.35 5.07
N VAL A 187 7.22 -11.57 4.00
CA VAL A 187 8.00 -11.79 2.78
C VAL A 187 8.78 -10.50 2.47
N ALA A 188 10.09 -10.56 2.56
CA ALA A 188 10.98 -9.51 2.09
C ALA A 188 11.41 -9.81 0.67
N THR A 189 11.25 -8.87 -0.24
CA THR A 189 11.75 -8.98 -1.60
C THR A 189 12.91 -8.00 -1.85
N GLY A 190 13.60 -8.11 -2.97
CA GLY A 190 14.74 -7.27 -3.33
C GLY A 190 16.00 -8.06 -3.62
N GLY A 191 16.89 -7.46 -4.39
CA GLY A 191 18.16 -8.06 -4.73
C GLY A 191 19.21 -7.92 -3.63
N LEU A 192 20.23 -8.83 -3.66
CA LEU A 192 21.48 -8.62 -2.96
C LEU A 192 22.40 -7.73 -3.81
N SER A 193 23.71 -8.06 -3.95
CA SER A 193 24.59 -7.22 -4.75
C SER A 193 24.21 -7.24 -6.21
N HIS A 194 23.95 -6.07 -6.75
CA HIS A 194 23.78 -5.84 -8.19
C HIS A 194 23.86 -4.34 -8.51
N GLN A 195 24.22 -4.05 -9.74
CA GLN A 195 24.10 -2.72 -10.31
C GLN A 195 23.65 -2.83 -11.76
N ILE A 196 22.56 -2.11 -12.08
CA ILE A 196 21.96 -2.10 -13.41
C ILE A 196 22.28 -0.77 -14.09
N GLN A 197 22.23 0.33 -13.36
CA GLN A 197 22.40 1.66 -13.89
C GLN A 197 23.87 2.11 -13.86
N GLY A 198 24.30 2.75 -14.94
CA GLY A 198 25.61 3.37 -15.06
C GLY A 198 26.72 2.39 -15.51
N GLU A 199 27.96 2.86 -15.50
CA GLU A 199 29.13 2.16 -16.03
C GLU A 199 29.58 0.97 -15.16
N ARG A 200 29.09 0.88 -13.93
CA ARG A 200 29.27 -0.29 -13.06
C ARG A 200 28.20 -1.38 -13.31
N CYS A 201 27.41 -1.27 -14.37
CA CYS A 201 26.41 -2.27 -14.75
C CYS A 201 27.04 -3.68 -14.78
N GLY A 202 26.36 -4.65 -14.13
CA GLY A 202 26.87 -6.01 -13.96
C GLY A 202 27.75 -6.21 -12.72
N PHE A 203 27.93 -5.19 -11.87
CA PHE A 203 28.65 -5.35 -10.62
C PHE A 203 27.91 -6.30 -9.68
N ASN A 204 28.65 -7.30 -9.15
CA ASN A 204 28.21 -8.21 -8.09
C ASN A 204 29.34 -8.40 -7.08
N ASN A 205 29.00 -8.76 -5.85
CA ASN A 205 29.98 -9.01 -4.79
C ASN A 205 29.53 -10.20 -3.92
N PRO A 206 29.70 -11.45 -4.42
CA PRO A 206 29.30 -12.65 -3.67
C PRO A 206 29.88 -12.76 -2.24
N PRO A 207 31.18 -12.38 -1.98
CA PRO A 207 31.70 -12.35 -0.61
C PRO A 207 30.92 -11.40 0.31
N TRP A 208 30.51 -10.24 -0.20
CA TRP A 208 29.68 -9.31 0.54
C TRP A 208 28.28 -9.87 0.78
N ASP A 209 27.66 -10.46 -0.22
CA ASP A 209 26.33 -11.08 -0.10
C ASP A 209 26.32 -12.16 0.97
N ALA A 210 27.33 -13.02 1.02
CA ALA A 210 27.48 -14.02 2.07
C ALA A 210 27.57 -13.36 3.45
N ARG A 211 28.41 -12.32 3.59
CA ARG A 211 28.57 -11.58 4.84
C ARG A 211 27.28 -10.86 5.26
N LEU A 212 26.56 -10.30 4.31
CA LEU A 212 25.31 -9.58 4.54
C LEU A 212 24.23 -10.54 5.04
N MET A 213 24.11 -11.73 4.48
CA MET A 213 23.17 -12.76 4.93
C MET A 213 23.51 -13.27 6.36
N GLU A 214 24.80 -13.38 6.72
CA GLU A 214 25.23 -13.71 8.09
C GLU A 214 24.86 -12.59 9.08
N LEU A 215 25.14 -11.34 8.73
CA LEU A 215 24.78 -10.19 9.58
C LEU A 215 23.26 -10.07 9.73
N TYR A 216 22.50 -10.30 8.66
CA TYR A 216 21.04 -10.30 8.70
C TYR A 216 20.49 -11.30 9.72
N GLU A 217 21.07 -12.47 9.81
CA GLU A 217 20.67 -13.50 10.77
C GLU A 217 21.14 -13.19 12.19
N HIS A 218 22.44 -12.93 12.38
CA HIS A 218 23.08 -12.95 13.68
C HIS A 218 23.32 -11.56 14.31
N ASP A 219 23.51 -10.50 13.50
CA ASP A 219 23.71 -9.13 13.98
C ASP A 219 23.08 -8.10 13.02
N PRO A 220 21.73 -8.10 12.91
CA PRO A 220 21.05 -7.15 12.02
C PRO A 220 21.25 -5.68 12.44
N VAL A 221 21.57 -5.43 13.72
CA VAL A 221 21.83 -4.08 14.22
C VAL A 221 23.10 -3.49 13.59
N ALA A 222 24.11 -4.30 13.29
CA ALA A 222 25.29 -3.82 12.55
C ALA A 222 24.92 -3.26 11.18
N LEU A 223 23.94 -3.87 10.48
CA LEU A 223 23.45 -3.39 9.18
C LEU A 223 22.71 -2.05 9.28
N THR A 224 22.07 -1.76 10.41
CA THR A 224 21.37 -0.47 10.62
C THR A 224 22.31 0.73 10.70
N ARG A 225 23.61 0.49 10.88
CA ARG A 225 24.65 1.53 10.95
C ARG A 225 25.26 1.85 9.59
N MET A 226 24.97 1.05 8.58
CA MET A 226 25.48 1.25 7.24
C MET A 226 24.76 2.43 6.57
N THR A 227 25.55 3.23 5.87
CA THR A 227 25.04 4.30 5.01
C THR A 227 24.65 3.75 3.63
N HIS A 228 23.85 4.51 2.87
CA HIS A 228 23.57 4.17 1.47
C HIS A 228 24.84 4.10 0.62
N ALA A 229 25.85 4.93 0.94
CA ALA A 229 27.16 4.87 0.27
C ALA A 229 27.91 3.56 0.57
N ASP A 230 27.77 3.00 1.79
CA ASP A 230 28.35 1.70 2.11
C ASP A 230 27.62 0.58 1.34
N HIS A 231 26.30 0.60 1.26
CA HIS A 231 25.54 -0.34 0.45
C HIS A 231 25.94 -0.25 -1.03
N ALA A 232 25.97 0.94 -1.61
CA ALA A 232 26.33 1.13 -3.01
C ALA A 232 27.79 0.71 -3.32
N ARG A 233 28.72 0.97 -2.40
CA ARG A 233 30.14 0.58 -2.57
C ARG A 233 30.31 -0.94 -2.53
N LEU A 234 29.66 -1.60 -1.56
CA LEU A 234 29.82 -3.03 -1.30
C LEU A 234 28.92 -3.90 -2.16
N GLY A 235 27.67 -3.47 -2.39
CA GLY A 235 26.66 -4.26 -3.08
C GLY A 235 26.24 -3.75 -4.46
N GLY A 236 26.64 -2.54 -4.85
CA GLY A 236 26.10 -1.86 -6.04
C GLY A 236 24.94 -0.92 -5.69
N MET A 237 24.57 -0.03 -6.61
CA MET A 237 23.61 1.03 -6.34
C MET A 237 22.23 0.48 -5.98
N GLU A 238 21.74 -0.49 -6.74
CA GLU A 238 20.42 -1.09 -6.55
C GLU A 238 20.37 -2.04 -5.35
N SER A 239 21.51 -2.44 -4.77
CA SER A 239 21.53 -3.19 -3.50
C SER A 239 20.95 -2.42 -2.32
N THR A 240 20.64 -1.12 -2.49
CA THR A 240 19.85 -0.33 -1.53
C THR A 240 18.49 -1.00 -1.22
N GLU A 241 17.97 -1.81 -2.10
CA GLU A 241 16.78 -2.64 -1.89
C GLU A 241 16.86 -3.51 -0.64
N PHE A 242 18.06 -3.83 -0.18
CA PHE A 242 18.26 -4.64 1.03
C PHE A 242 17.63 -4.01 2.29
N VAL A 243 17.38 -2.72 2.32
CA VAL A 243 16.66 -2.08 3.45
C VAL A 243 15.25 -2.66 3.65
N MET A 244 14.65 -3.21 2.60
CA MET A 244 13.36 -3.92 2.67
C MET A 244 13.46 -5.22 3.48
N TRP A 245 14.58 -5.94 3.34
CA TRP A 245 14.84 -7.11 4.18
C TRP A 245 14.96 -6.71 5.65
N LEU A 246 15.54 -5.54 5.94
CA LEU A 246 15.66 -5.03 7.31
C LEU A 246 14.30 -4.68 7.94
N ILE A 247 13.29 -4.30 7.17
CA ILE A 247 11.91 -4.15 7.70
C ILE A 247 11.44 -5.50 8.24
N VAL A 248 11.55 -6.55 7.45
CA VAL A 248 11.13 -7.89 7.84
C VAL A 248 11.98 -8.40 9.02
N ARG A 249 13.29 -8.19 9.00
CA ARG A 249 14.17 -8.61 10.11
C ARG A 249 13.85 -7.88 11.42
N GLY A 250 13.49 -6.61 11.35
CA GLY A 250 13.06 -5.83 12.51
C GLY A 250 11.76 -6.33 13.13
N ALA A 251 10.88 -6.92 12.30
CA ALA A 251 9.61 -7.49 12.77
C ALA A 251 9.75 -8.89 13.39
N LEU A 252 10.88 -9.57 13.17
CA LEU A 252 11.16 -10.85 13.83
C LEU A 252 11.76 -10.65 15.23
N SER A 253 11.76 -11.70 16.04
CA SER A 253 12.46 -11.76 17.32
C SER A 253 13.97 -11.52 17.15
N PRO A 254 14.66 -11.06 18.21
CA PRO A 254 16.12 -10.93 18.18
C PRO A 254 16.83 -12.21 17.75
N ALA A 255 16.45 -13.35 18.33
CA ALA A 255 16.86 -14.67 17.89
C ALA A 255 15.89 -15.22 16.85
N VAL A 256 16.41 -15.74 15.75
CA VAL A 256 15.65 -16.41 14.69
C VAL A 256 16.29 -17.76 14.40
N LYS A 257 15.52 -18.71 13.90
CA LYS A 257 16.04 -20.00 13.43
C LYS A 257 16.02 -20.03 11.91
N CYS A 258 17.18 -19.99 11.28
CA CYS A 258 17.31 -20.20 9.85
C CYS A 258 17.02 -21.67 9.50
N VAL A 259 16.01 -21.93 8.68
CA VAL A 259 15.62 -23.28 8.25
C VAL A 259 15.99 -23.55 6.81
N HIS A 260 16.24 -22.50 6.04
CA HIS A 260 16.70 -22.60 4.65
C HIS A 260 17.48 -21.37 4.25
N ARG A 261 18.52 -21.56 3.44
CA ARG A 261 19.28 -20.49 2.78
C ARG A 261 19.83 -21.01 1.46
N SER A 262 19.70 -20.23 0.41
CA SER A 262 20.33 -20.49 -0.88
C SER A 262 20.87 -19.21 -1.53
N TYR A 263 21.81 -19.38 -2.42
CA TYR A 263 22.40 -18.30 -3.20
C TYR A 263 22.78 -18.81 -4.59
N TYR A 264 22.35 -18.13 -5.63
CA TYR A 264 22.69 -18.43 -7.01
C TYR A 264 22.83 -17.15 -7.82
N LEU A 265 23.95 -16.98 -8.51
CA LEU A 265 24.22 -15.83 -9.37
C LEU A 265 24.16 -16.26 -10.84
N PRO A 266 22.96 -16.26 -11.47
CA PRO A 266 22.83 -16.67 -12.88
C PRO A 266 23.31 -15.62 -13.88
N SER A 267 23.17 -14.33 -13.56
CA SER A 267 23.52 -13.23 -14.48
C SER A 267 23.81 -11.92 -13.73
N MET A 268 22.95 -10.92 -13.89
CA MET A 268 23.15 -9.55 -13.36
C MET A 268 22.87 -9.42 -11.87
N THR A 269 21.90 -10.18 -11.35
CA THR A 269 21.46 -10.11 -9.96
C THR A 269 21.54 -11.49 -9.32
N ALA A 270 22.08 -11.54 -8.10
CA ALA A 270 22.05 -12.76 -7.31
C ALA A 270 20.62 -13.09 -6.89
N ILE A 271 20.22 -14.34 -7.06
CA ILE A 271 18.98 -14.88 -6.56
C ILE A 271 19.27 -15.57 -5.24
N ALA A 272 18.96 -14.88 -4.16
CA ALA A 272 19.10 -15.41 -2.82
C ALA A 272 17.73 -15.69 -2.22
N THR A 273 17.66 -16.75 -1.42
CA THR A 273 16.47 -17.08 -0.64
C THR A 273 16.87 -17.51 0.77
N ALA A 274 16.04 -17.15 1.74
CA ALA A 274 16.19 -17.64 3.10
C ALA A 274 14.84 -17.74 3.80
N VAL A 275 14.72 -18.66 4.76
CA VAL A 275 13.54 -18.82 5.61
C VAL A 275 13.98 -18.77 7.06
N TYR A 276 13.30 -17.95 7.83
CA TYR A 276 13.54 -17.77 9.26
C TYR A 276 12.25 -18.01 10.04
N GLU A 277 12.31 -18.96 11.00
CA GLU A 277 11.24 -19.13 11.99
C GLU A 277 11.37 -18.09 13.09
N ASN A 278 10.26 -17.47 13.44
CA ASN A 278 10.18 -16.51 14.54
C ASN A 278 10.26 -17.28 15.88
N GLN A 279 11.10 -16.80 16.81
CA GLN A 279 11.30 -17.41 18.11
C GLN A 279 10.72 -16.53 19.25
N ALA A 280 9.83 -15.61 18.88
CA ALA A 280 9.20 -14.74 19.87
C ALA A 280 8.10 -15.46 20.65
N GLU A 281 7.99 -15.14 21.93
CA GLU A 281 6.76 -15.40 22.67
C GLU A 281 5.63 -14.53 22.10
N PRO A 282 4.41 -15.05 22.06
CA PRO A 282 3.25 -14.26 21.61
C PRO A 282 3.06 -13.01 22.48
N MET A 283 2.58 -11.94 21.86
CA MET A 283 2.18 -10.73 22.57
C MET A 283 1.06 -11.05 23.56
N THR A 284 1.10 -10.47 24.77
CA THR A 284 0.02 -10.60 25.75
C THR A 284 -1.18 -9.75 25.34
N GLU A 285 -2.39 -10.17 25.73
CA GLU A 285 -3.61 -9.40 25.44
C GLU A 285 -3.54 -7.98 26.02
N GLU A 286 -2.99 -7.82 27.22
CA GLU A 286 -2.80 -6.50 27.84
C GLU A 286 -1.92 -5.58 26.99
N ALA A 287 -0.80 -6.08 26.46
CA ALA A 287 0.07 -5.31 25.58
C ALA A 287 -0.62 -4.96 24.26
N ALA A 288 -1.41 -5.89 23.72
CA ALA A 288 -2.19 -5.66 22.50
C ALA A 288 -3.30 -4.61 22.71
N GLU A 289 -3.96 -4.61 23.86
CA GLU A 289 -4.96 -3.58 24.21
C GLU A 289 -4.32 -2.19 24.28
N VAL A 290 -3.15 -2.06 24.89
CA VAL A 290 -2.40 -0.80 24.93
C VAL A 290 -2.05 -0.31 23.52
N ALA A 291 -1.60 -1.21 22.65
CA ALA A 291 -1.28 -0.87 21.27
C ALA A 291 -2.54 -0.42 20.50
N ARG A 292 -3.65 -1.14 20.61
CA ARG A 292 -4.93 -0.78 19.98
C ARG A 292 -5.47 0.55 20.48
N ALA A 293 -5.38 0.81 21.79
CA ALA A 293 -5.79 2.09 22.37
C ALA A 293 -4.97 3.26 21.82
N LYS A 294 -3.64 3.09 21.71
CA LYS A 294 -2.75 4.10 21.10
C LYS A 294 -3.16 4.38 19.64
N ALA A 295 -3.41 3.34 18.85
CA ALA A 295 -3.83 3.50 17.46
C ALA A 295 -5.20 4.18 17.31
N GLY A 296 -6.10 4.00 18.27
CA GLY A 296 -7.41 4.65 18.32
C GLY A 296 -7.41 6.09 18.80
N ALA A 297 -6.38 6.51 19.53
CA ALA A 297 -6.35 7.80 20.22
C ALA A 297 -6.45 9.03 19.29
N GLN A 298 -6.12 8.91 18.01
CA GLN A 298 -6.26 10.04 17.05
C GLN A 298 -7.70 10.51 16.85
N LEU A 299 -8.69 9.64 17.04
CA LEU A 299 -10.11 9.99 16.89
C LEU A 299 -10.82 10.12 18.23
N GLU A 300 -10.12 9.89 19.35
CA GLU A 300 -10.69 9.94 20.69
C GLU A 300 -11.39 11.28 20.97
N GLY A 301 -12.67 11.22 21.28
CA GLY A 301 -13.51 12.38 21.53
C GLY A 301 -14.05 13.09 20.28
N ILE A 302 -13.45 12.90 19.11
CA ILE A 302 -13.94 13.53 17.86
C ILE A 302 -15.23 12.87 17.40
N GLU A 303 -15.32 11.55 17.44
CA GLU A 303 -16.49 10.77 17.04
C GLU A 303 -17.72 11.02 17.94
N THR A 304 -17.51 11.57 19.14
CA THR A 304 -18.58 11.92 20.08
C THR A 304 -19.14 13.32 19.86
N LEU A 305 -18.48 14.14 19.03
CA LEU A 305 -18.97 15.49 18.72
C LEU A 305 -20.20 15.41 17.81
N GLU A 306 -21.35 15.86 18.31
CA GLU A 306 -22.61 15.85 17.57
C GLU A 306 -22.47 16.58 16.22
N GLY A 307 -22.95 15.95 15.15
CA GLY A 307 -22.89 16.50 13.79
C GLY A 307 -21.49 16.48 13.16
N THR A 308 -20.52 15.78 13.76
CA THR A 308 -19.16 15.60 13.23
C THR A 308 -18.99 14.17 12.71
N TYR A 309 -18.45 14.05 11.51
CA TYR A 309 -18.28 12.76 10.82
C TYR A 309 -16.82 12.68 10.32
N PRO A 310 -15.89 12.14 11.12
CA PRO A 310 -14.50 11.96 10.71
C PRO A 310 -14.40 11.13 9.42
N PHE A 311 -13.58 11.59 8.48
CA PHE A 311 -13.29 10.83 7.27
C PHE A 311 -11.95 10.12 7.48
N ASP A 312 -12.01 8.92 8.01
CA ASP A 312 -10.89 8.09 8.36
C ASP A 312 -10.49 7.10 7.25
N LEU A 313 -9.50 6.25 7.52
CA LEU A 313 -9.00 5.25 6.57
C LEU A 313 -10.08 4.22 6.22
N GLU A 314 -10.90 3.80 7.19
CA GLU A 314 -12.01 2.85 6.95
C GLU A 314 -13.04 3.44 5.99
N ARG A 315 -13.47 4.67 6.21
CA ARG A 315 -14.41 5.36 5.32
C ARG A 315 -13.83 5.59 3.93
N SER A 316 -12.55 5.93 3.85
CA SER A 316 -11.88 6.16 2.57
C SER A 316 -11.83 4.89 1.71
N VAL A 317 -11.69 3.73 2.32
CA VAL A 317 -11.69 2.44 1.63
C VAL A 317 -13.09 1.97 1.30
N SER A 318 -14.00 1.93 2.29
CA SER A 318 -15.36 1.40 2.10
C SER A 318 -16.17 2.20 1.08
N HIS A 319 -15.94 3.51 0.99
CA HIS A 319 -16.66 4.40 0.08
C HIS A 319 -15.78 4.93 -1.06
N TYR A 320 -14.67 4.22 -1.36
CA TYR A 320 -13.70 4.64 -2.37
C TYR A 320 -14.37 4.89 -3.73
N ARG A 321 -15.22 3.97 -4.20
CA ARG A 321 -15.88 4.06 -5.51
C ARG A 321 -16.73 5.33 -5.64
N LEU A 322 -17.56 5.64 -4.64
CA LEU A 322 -18.35 6.87 -4.62
C LEU A 322 -17.45 8.11 -4.61
N ASN A 323 -16.46 8.13 -3.71
CA ASN A 323 -15.53 9.26 -3.61
C ASN A 323 -14.73 9.44 -4.90
N LYS A 324 -14.27 8.36 -5.53
CA LYS A 324 -13.54 8.40 -6.81
C LYS A 324 -14.42 8.87 -7.95
N PHE A 325 -15.66 8.39 -8.04
CA PHE A 325 -16.66 8.87 -9.00
C PHE A 325 -16.84 10.38 -8.90
N LEU A 326 -17.06 10.90 -7.70
CA LEU A 326 -17.26 12.33 -7.45
C LEU A 326 -15.97 13.13 -7.67
N HIS A 327 -14.81 12.58 -7.28
CA HIS A 327 -13.51 13.18 -7.53
C HIS A 327 -13.27 13.38 -9.04
N ASP A 328 -13.57 12.38 -9.85
CA ASP A 328 -13.30 12.42 -11.29
C ASP A 328 -14.17 13.41 -12.06
N LEU A 329 -15.14 14.06 -11.41
CA LEU A 329 -15.83 15.23 -11.97
C LEU A 329 -14.88 16.42 -12.30
N VAL A 330 -13.64 16.40 -11.77
CA VAL A 330 -12.58 17.35 -12.21
C VAL A 330 -12.08 17.03 -13.62
N VAL A 331 -12.23 15.78 -14.09
CA VAL A 331 -11.81 15.33 -15.41
C VAL A 331 -12.83 15.78 -16.44
N PRO A 332 -12.44 16.56 -17.48
CA PRO A 332 -13.40 17.11 -18.43
C PRO A 332 -14.29 16.07 -19.12
N ALA A 333 -13.73 14.93 -19.53
CA ALA A 333 -14.49 13.86 -20.20
C ALA A 333 -15.53 13.22 -19.26
N HIS A 334 -15.17 12.92 -18.01
CA HIS A 334 -16.09 12.36 -17.02
C HIS A 334 -17.21 13.36 -16.68
N ARG A 335 -16.86 14.63 -16.49
CA ARG A 335 -17.83 15.70 -16.25
C ARG A 335 -18.81 15.90 -17.43
N ALA A 336 -18.32 15.82 -18.65
CA ALA A 336 -19.16 15.91 -19.85
C ALA A 336 -20.12 14.71 -19.94
N ALA A 337 -19.64 13.49 -19.67
CA ALA A 337 -20.46 12.29 -19.63
C ALA A 337 -21.54 12.38 -18.55
N PHE A 338 -21.19 12.85 -17.33
CA PHE A 338 -22.14 13.07 -16.24
C PHE A 338 -23.27 14.07 -16.63
N LYS A 339 -22.91 15.17 -17.31
CA LYS A 339 -23.91 16.16 -17.75
C LYS A 339 -24.80 15.65 -18.89
N ALA A 340 -24.27 14.79 -19.76
CA ALA A 340 -25.02 14.25 -20.91
C ALA A 340 -26.00 13.14 -20.49
N ASP A 341 -25.52 12.17 -19.68
CA ASP A 341 -26.32 11.02 -19.24
C ASP A 341 -25.74 10.48 -17.90
N PRO A 342 -26.18 11.01 -16.77
CA PRO A 342 -25.71 10.57 -15.46
C PRO A 342 -26.05 9.10 -15.17
N GLU A 343 -27.20 8.60 -15.64
CA GLU A 343 -27.62 7.22 -15.35
C GLU A 343 -26.67 6.20 -15.99
N LYS A 344 -26.33 6.40 -17.26
CA LYS A 344 -25.36 5.56 -17.95
C LYS A 344 -23.99 5.58 -17.25
N LEU A 345 -23.60 6.74 -16.74
CA LEU A 345 -22.33 6.87 -16.04
C LEU A 345 -22.38 6.16 -14.68
N PHE A 346 -23.51 6.23 -13.95
CA PHE A 346 -23.73 5.46 -12.72
C PHE A 346 -23.62 3.95 -12.95
N ASP A 347 -24.18 3.44 -14.06
CA ASP A 347 -24.06 2.03 -14.43
C ASP A 347 -22.61 1.64 -14.70
N THR A 348 -21.87 2.46 -15.46
CA THR A 348 -20.45 2.25 -15.74
C THR A 348 -19.62 2.14 -14.46
N TRP A 349 -19.92 2.99 -13.48
CA TRP A 349 -19.25 3.00 -12.18
C TRP A 349 -19.84 2.03 -11.16
N ARG A 350 -20.90 1.32 -11.51
CA ARG A 350 -21.59 0.36 -10.65
C ARG A 350 -21.97 0.97 -9.29
N LEU A 351 -22.46 2.21 -9.32
CA LEU A 351 -22.96 2.85 -8.11
C LEU A 351 -24.25 2.13 -7.62
N SER A 352 -24.37 1.96 -6.32
CA SER A 352 -25.58 1.41 -5.72
C SER A 352 -26.79 2.33 -5.91
N GLU A 353 -28.01 1.79 -5.86
CA GLU A 353 -29.21 2.63 -6.00
C GLU A 353 -29.30 3.70 -4.89
N GLN A 354 -28.83 3.40 -3.70
CA GLN A 354 -28.75 4.38 -2.62
C GLN A 354 -27.82 5.54 -2.96
N GLU A 355 -26.63 5.28 -3.51
CA GLU A 355 -25.67 6.31 -3.95
C GLU A 355 -26.25 7.16 -5.07
N ARG A 356 -26.90 6.53 -6.07
CA ARG A 356 -27.56 7.21 -7.18
C ARG A 356 -28.67 8.13 -6.70
N ASP A 357 -29.53 7.65 -5.81
CA ASP A 357 -30.65 8.42 -5.27
C ASP A 357 -30.17 9.66 -4.50
N MET A 358 -29.14 9.52 -3.67
CA MET A 358 -28.56 10.65 -2.96
C MET A 358 -27.96 11.70 -3.92
N ILE A 359 -27.28 11.26 -5.02
CA ILE A 359 -26.72 12.15 -6.04
C ILE A 359 -27.85 12.86 -6.81
N ARG A 360 -28.89 12.13 -7.25
CA ARG A 360 -30.06 12.69 -7.98
C ARG A 360 -30.76 13.77 -7.17
N ARG A 361 -31.00 13.49 -5.89
CA ARG A 361 -31.67 14.44 -4.97
C ARG A 361 -30.75 15.54 -4.48
N ARG A 362 -29.44 15.46 -4.76
CA ARG A 362 -28.44 16.39 -4.24
C ARG A 362 -28.48 16.47 -2.71
N ASP A 363 -28.66 15.31 -2.07
CA ASP A 363 -28.73 15.22 -0.61
C ASP A 363 -27.34 15.26 0.00
N TRP A 364 -26.79 16.47 0.09
CA TRP A 364 -25.42 16.72 0.55
C TRP A 364 -25.15 16.14 1.94
N ARG A 365 -26.13 16.25 2.85
CA ARG A 365 -26.01 15.70 4.20
C ARG A 365 -25.96 14.19 4.16
N ALA A 366 -26.89 13.54 3.46
CA ALA A 366 -26.91 12.10 3.35
C ALA A 366 -25.63 11.54 2.69
N LEU A 367 -25.15 12.18 1.61
CA LEU A 367 -23.89 11.81 0.96
C LEU A 367 -22.72 11.87 1.93
N MET A 368 -22.61 12.93 2.73
CA MET A 368 -21.54 13.08 3.72
C MET A 368 -21.66 12.04 4.86
N GLN A 369 -22.88 11.81 5.37
CA GLN A 369 -23.14 10.80 6.40
C GLN A 369 -22.87 9.39 5.90
N TYR A 370 -23.20 9.11 4.64
CA TYR A 370 -22.95 7.83 3.99
C TYR A 370 -21.44 7.56 3.87
N GLY A 371 -20.62 8.56 3.50
CA GLY A 371 -19.16 8.39 3.42
C GLY A 371 -18.48 9.20 2.34
N ALA A 372 -19.13 10.17 1.75
CA ALA A 372 -18.45 11.11 0.86
C ALA A 372 -17.71 12.17 1.67
N ILE A 373 -16.42 12.42 1.33
CA ILE A 373 -15.70 13.55 1.91
C ILE A 373 -16.22 14.88 1.35
N PHE A 374 -16.29 15.90 2.17
CA PHE A 374 -16.85 17.20 1.78
C PHE A 374 -16.27 17.75 0.46
N PHE A 375 -14.97 17.64 0.26
CA PHE A 375 -14.29 18.22 -0.91
C PHE A 375 -14.66 17.57 -2.25
N VAL A 376 -15.20 16.36 -2.30
CA VAL A 376 -15.75 15.80 -3.54
C VAL A 376 -17.20 16.25 -3.75
N LEU A 377 -17.93 16.60 -2.69
CA LEU A 377 -19.26 17.19 -2.78
C LEU A 377 -19.22 18.60 -3.38
N GLU A 378 -18.18 19.39 -3.10
CA GLU A 378 -17.96 20.68 -3.78
C GLU A 378 -17.79 20.52 -5.29
N LYS A 379 -17.12 19.45 -5.75
CA LYS A 379 -16.96 19.16 -7.17
C LYS A 379 -18.30 18.85 -7.83
N LEU A 380 -19.12 18.02 -7.18
CA LEU A 380 -20.48 17.75 -7.64
C LEU A 380 -21.30 19.04 -7.68
N ALA A 381 -21.27 19.84 -6.60
CA ALA A 381 -22.01 21.10 -6.51
C ALA A 381 -21.64 22.05 -7.66
N ALA A 382 -20.35 22.22 -7.94
CA ALA A 382 -19.88 23.04 -9.06
C ALA A 382 -20.39 22.52 -10.43
N VAL A 383 -20.42 21.22 -10.63
CA VAL A 383 -20.89 20.61 -11.88
C VAL A 383 -22.41 20.77 -12.09
N VAL A 384 -23.19 20.69 -11.01
CA VAL A 384 -24.65 20.85 -11.07
C VAL A 384 -25.12 22.29 -10.84
N GLY A 385 -24.20 23.26 -10.76
CA GLY A 385 -24.53 24.69 -10.64
C GLY A 385 -25.05 25.11 -9.26
N VAL A 386 -24.65 24.41 -8.19
CA VAL A 386 -25.04 24.73 -6.80
C VAL A 386 -23.85 25.39 -6.09
N SER A 387 -24.12 26.51 -5.42
CA SER A 387 -23.05 27.20 -4.66
C SER A 387 -22.71 26.46 -3.37
N ASN A 388 -21.47 26.58 -2.89
CA ASN A 388 -21.01 26.00 -1.64
C ASN A 388 -21.88 26.48 -0.43
N LEU A 389 -22.40 27.71 -0.49
CA LEU A 389 -23.27 28.21 0.58
C LEU A 389 -24.57 27.44 0.69
N HIS A 390 -25.14 26.97 -0.43
CA HIS A 390 -26.30 26.08 -0.41
C HIS A 390 -25.94 24.70 0.18
N VAL A 391 -24.78 24.18 -0.16
CA VAL A 391 -24.30 22.90 0.41
C VAL A 391 -24.15 23.03 1.93
N TYR A 392 -23.54 24.09 2.42
CA TYR A 392 -23.37 24.34 3.88
C TYR A 392 -24.72 24.50 4.58
N ALA A 393 -25.64 25.28 4.00
CA ALA A 393 -26.97 25.46 4.55
C ALA A 393 -27.69 24.12 4.67
N HIS A 394 -27.71 23.32 3.60
CA HIS A 394 -28.31 22.00 3.57
C HIS A 394 -27.70 21.05 4.62
N MET A 395 -26.37 21.04 4.78
CA MET A 395 -25.71 20.24 5.81
C MET A 395 -26.16 20.60 7.22
N ARG A 396 -26.45 21.88 7.48
CA ARG A 396 -26.96 22.35 8.75
C ARG A 396 -28.49 22.13 8.92
N GLY A 397 -29.18 21.69 7.87
CA GLY A 397 -30.65 21.61 7.86
C GLY A 397 -31.33 22.97 7.87
N GLN A 398 -30.68 23.97 7.25
CA GLN A 398 -31.16 25.34 7.18
C GLN A 398 -31.42 25.73 5.72
N SER A 399 -32.30 26.72 5.51
CA SER A 399 -32.37 27.41 4.23
C SER A 399 -31.09 28.26 4.01
N LEU A 400 -30.80 28.63 2.76
CA LEU A 400 -29.67 29.52 2.48
C LEU A 400 -29.81 30.84 3.23
N GLU A 401 -31.01 31.41 3.28
CA GLU A 401 -31.31 32.69 3.98
C GLU A 401 -31.06 32.59 5.49
N GLU A 402 -31.52 31.52 6.13
CA GLU A 402 -31.23 31.25 7.54
C GLU A 402 -29.75 31.10 7.82
N PHE A 403 -29.04 30.38 6.97
CA PHE A 403 -27.58 30.21 7.09
C PHE A 403 -26.85 31.56 6.95
N GLN A 404 -27.22 32.39 5.96
CA GLN A 404 -26.62 33.71 5.71
C GLN A 404 -26.84 34.67 6.87
N ARG A 405 -28.00 34.63 7.56
CA ARG A 405 -28.25 35.46 8.75
C ARG A 405 -27.29 35.17 9.90
N THR A 406 -26.70 33.98 9.95
CA THR A 406 -25.72 33.61 11.00
C THR A 406 -24.32 34.06 10.68
N ARG A 407 -24.09 34.74 9.53
CA ARG A 407 -22.79 35.14 9.00
C ARG A 407 -22.77 36.61 8.65
N ASN A 408 -21.57 37.19 8.51
CA ASN A 408 -21.42 38.51 7.94
C ASN A 408 -21.61 38.43 6.41
N ALA A 409 -22.79 38.78 5.92
CA ALA A 409 -23.16 38.68 4.51
C ALA A 409 -22.26 39.50 3.56
N GLN A 410 -21.55 40.52 4.07
CA GLN A 410 -20.63 41.35 3.27
C GLN A 410 -19.36 40.62 2.87
N VAL A 411 -18.97 39.62 3.61
CA VAL A 411 -17.75 38.79 3.35
C VAL A 411 -18.05 37.39 2.88
N LEU A 412 -19.31 37.01 2.71
CA LEU A 412 -19.69 35.72 2.18
C LEU A 412 -19.48 35.67 0.67
N TYR A 413 -18.71 34.69 0.23
CA TYR A 413 -18.53 34.36 -1.19
C TYR A 413 -18.62 32.85 -1.40
N SER A 414 -18.84 32.42 -2.65
CA SER A 414 -18.85 31.02 -3.02
C SER A 414 -17.94 30.81 -4.25
N VAL A 415 -17.14 29.76 -4.21
CA VAL A 415 -16.25 29.37 -5.30
C VAL A 415 -16.92 28.39 -6.29
N GLY A 416 -18.16 27.97 -6.02
CA GLY A 416 -18.93 27.06 -6.86
C GLY A 416 -20.14 27.74 -7.49
N GLY A 417 -20.52 27.28 -8.70
CA GLY A 417 -21.67 27.75 -9.46
C GLY A 417 -21.33 28.79 -10.55
N SER A 418 -21.96 28.65 -11.72
CA SER A 418 -21.67 29.50 -12.90
C SER A 418 -21.92 30.99 -12.68
N GLU A 419 -22.90 31.33 -11.84
CA GLU A 419 -23.19 32.75 -11.54
C GLU A 419 -22.15 33.42 -10.65
N ALA A 420 -21.39 32.66 -9.85
CA ALA A 420 -20.33 33.19 -9.00
C ALA A 420 -19.08 33.57 -9.79
N HIS A 421 -18.73 32.81 -10.82
CA HIS A 421 -17.60 33.10 -11.71
C HIS A 421 -17.81 34.39 -12.49
N ASP A 422 -19.00 34.62 -13.06
CA ASP A 422 -19.33 35.84 -13.79
C ASP A 422 -19.29 37.11 -12.94
N LYS A 423 -19.59 37.00 -11.64
CA LYS A 423 -19.54 38.16 -10.72
C LYS A 423 -18.11 38.52 -10.30
N VAL A 424 -17.22 37.54 -10.13
CA VAL A 424 -15.81 37.76 -9.78
C VAL A 424 -15.05 38.40 -10.94
N GLU A 425 -15.27 37.98 -12.19
CA GLU A 425 -14.64 38.58 -13.36
C GLU A 425 -15.12 40.04 -13.60
N ARG A 426 -16.38 40.35 -13.33
CA ARG A 426 -16.89 41.71 -13.42
C ARG A 426 -16.41 42.66 -12.31
N SER A 427 -16.01 42.14 -11.15
CA SER A 427 -15.47 42.96 -10.06
C SER A 427 -13.96 43.15 -10.15
N ALA A 428 -13.23 42.30 -10.84
CA ALA A 428 -11.78 42.44 -11.08
C ALA A 428 -11.43 43.31 -12.28
N GLY A 429 -12.41 43.72 -13.09
CA GLY A 429 -12.26 44.57 -14.26
C GLY A 429 -12.69 46.04 -14.04
N ARG A 430 -12.72 46.54 -12.79
CA ARG A 430 -12.96 47.95 -12.47
C ARG A 430 -11.82 48.55 -11.64
#